data_e8ef509b7f16715104dfd220d8e80fbd
#
_entry.id   e8ef509b7f16715104dfd220d8e80fbd
#
_cell.length_a   1.000
_cell.length_b   1.000
_cell.length_c   1.000
_cell.angle_alpha   90.00
_cell.angle_beta   90.00
_cell.angle_gamma   90.00
#
_symmetry.space_group_name_H-M   'P 1'
#
loop_
_entity.id
_entity.type
_entity.pdbx_description
1 polymer ?
#
loop_
_entity_poly.entity_id
_entity_poly.type
_entity_poly.pdbx_seq_one_letter_code
_entity_poly.pdbx_strand_id
1 'polypeptide(L)'
;MKVLGRMFKDVNRQDMKIEVETQDKARYMGLLLLADEQESMIARYLTRGDLFVMRADDGRVVCVAVVTDEGGGVCELKNLAVAPCFQRRGYGKYMVGYLCRLYACRFGTMMVGTGDSVTTVSFYRSCGFGYSHSVAGFFTDNYDHIIVEDGKVLTDMLYFRKSLC
;
A
#
# COMPACT_ATOMS: atom_id res chain seq x y z
N MET A 1 9.00 35.29 -23.11
CA MET A 1 7.96 34.44 -22.50
C MET A 1 8.64 33.62 -21.40
N LYS A 2 8.52 34.06 -20.13
CA LYS A 2 9.17 33.39 -18.99
C LYS A 2 8.28 32.23 -18.56
N VAL A 3 8.73 31.00 -18.76
CA VAL A 3 8.14 29.80 -18.18
C VAL A 3 8.46 29.84 -16.69
N LEU A 4 7.45 30.13 -15.86
CA LEU A 4 7.55 29.95 -14.42
C LEU A 4 7.62 28.45 -14.13
N GLY A 5 8.82 27.91 -13.99
CA GLY A 5 9.03 26.63 -13.37
C GLY A 5 8.57 26.71 -11.93
N ARG A 6 7.45 26.06 -11.60
CA ARG A 6 7.09 25.79 -10.22
C ARG A 6 8.19 24.91 -9.64
N MET A 7 9.08 25.52 -8.85
CA MET A 7 9.93 24.78 -7.92
C MET A 7 8.99 24.08 -6.94
N PHE A 8 8.72 22.81 -7.19
CA PHE A 8 8.20 21.92 -6.15
C PHE A 8 9.34 21.79 -5.12
N LYS A 9 9.21 22.47 -3.98
CA LYS A 9 10.06 22.18 -2.83
C LYS A 9 9.91 20.70 -2.56
N ASP A 10 11.02 19.95 -2.61
CA ASP A 10 11.07 18.60 -2.08
C ASP A 10 10.61 18.69 -0.62
N VAL A 11 9.42 18.15 -0.35
CA VAL A 11 8.88 18.11 1.01
C VAL A 11 9.83 17.22 1.79
N ASN A 12 10.45 17.77 2.80
CA ASN A 12 11.39 17.04 3.65
C ASN A 12 10.62 15.88 4.29
N ARG A 13 11.06 14.63 4.03
CA ARG A 13 10.40 13.42 4.55
C ARG A 13 10.38 13.36 6.08
N GLN A 14 11.21 14.15 6.74
CA GLN A 14 11.23 14.27 8.20
C GLN A 14 10.01 15.01 8.76
N ASP A 15 9.27 15.75 7.92
CA ASP A 15 8.10 16.54 8.33
C ASP A 15 6.77 15.78 8.08
N MET A 16 6.85 14.47 7.74
CA MET A 16 5.66 13.64 7.54
C MET A 16 5.19 13.01 8.85
N LYS A 17 3.93 13.23 9.19
CA LYS A 17 3.31 12.61 10.34
C LYS A 17 2.54 11.36 9.92
N ILE A 18 2.81 10.22 10.56
CA ILE A 18 2.10 8.96 10.35
C ILE A 18 1.33 8.63 11.62
N GLU A 19 0.02 8.45 11.48
CA GLU A 19 -0.90 8.16 12.56
C GLU A 19 -1.76 6.93 12.23
N VAL A 20 -2.22 6.22 13.27
CA VAL A 20 -3.21 5.15 13.14
C VAL A 20 -4.60 5.75 13.23
N GLU A 21 -5.45 5.50 12.22
CA GLU A 21 -6.86 5.86 12.22
C GLU A 21 -7.69 4.74 12.86
N THR A 22 -8.35 5.06 13.96
CA THR A 22 -9.14 4.07 14.73
C THR A 22 -10.65 4.30 14.69
N GLN A 23 -11.09 5.48 14.25
CA GLN A 23 -12.49 5.92 14.39
C GLN A 23 -13.27 5.87 13.08
N ASP A 24 -12.73 6.47 12.04
CA ASP A 24 -13.42 6.63 10.74
C ASP A 24 -12.53 6.18 9.59
N LYS A 25 -12.29 4.88 9.51
CA LYS A 25 -11.48 4.29 8.43
C LYS A 25 -12.14 4.45 7.05
N ALA A 26 -13.47 4.43 6.99
CA ALA A 26 -14.23 4.56 5.75
C ALA A 26 -14.02 5.92 5.06
N ARG A 27 -13.64 6.95 5.79
CA ARG A 27 -13.28 8.28 5.28
C ARG A 27 -12.19 8.23 4.19
N TYR A 28 -11.34 7.22 4.24
CA TYR A 28 -10.21 7.07 3.32
C TYR A 28 -10.51 6.14 2.14
N MET A 29 -11.77 5.71 1.97
CA MET A 29 -12.17 4.77 0.91
C MET A 29 -11.74 5.23 -0.48
N GLY A 30 -11.84 6.53 -0.78
CA GLY A 30 -11.40 7.07 -2.08
C GLY A 30 -9.90 6.84 -2.38
N LEU A 31 -9.02 6.88 -1.38
CA LEU A 31 -7.62 6.53 -1.55
C LEU A 31 -7.40 5.02 -1.60
N LEU A 32 -8.07 4.26 -0.74
CA LEU A 32 -7.95 2.80 -0.70
C LEU A 32 -8.32 2.16 -2.03
N LEU A 33 -9.34 2.70 -2.72
CA LEU A 33 -9.78 2.26 -4.04
C LEU A 33 -8.74 2.47 -5.16
N LEU A 34 -7.73 3.32 -4.95
CA LEU A 34 -6.62 3.45 -5.91
C LEU A 34 -5.72 2.20 -5.95
N ALA A 35 -5.65 1.47 -4.84
CA ALA A 35 -4.82 0.27 -4.73
C ALA A 35 -5.62 -1.03 -4.79
N ASP A 36 -6.93 -0.99 -4.51
CA ASP A 36 -7.82 -2.14 -4.54
C ASP A 36 -9.19 -1.68 -5.06
N GLU A 37 -9.50 -2.02 -6.31
CA GLU A 37 -10.59 -1.40 -7.08
C GLU A 37 -12.01 -1.78 -6.64
N GLN A 38 -12.18 -2.54 -5.55
CA GLN A 38 -13.50 -3.02 -5.13
C GLN A 38 -13.74 -2.85 -3.62
N GLU A 39 -14.74 -2.05 -3.26
CA GLU A 39 -15.07 -1.77 -1.85
C GLU A 39 -15.35 -3.04 -1.03
N SER A 40 -16.04 -4.03 -1.63
CA SER A 40 -16.32 -5.29 -0.94
C SER A 40 -15.06 -6.09 -0.62
N MET A 41 -14.00 -5.95 -1.41
CA MET A 41 -12.70 -6.54 -1.12
C MET A 41 -12.00 -5.78 0.00
N ILE A 42 -12.01 -4.45 -0.03
CA ILE A 42 -11.47 -3.58 1.03
C ILE A 42 -12.17 -3.87 2.36
N ALA A 43 -13.49 -4.06 2.36
CA ALA A 43 -14.26 -4.36 3.56
C ALA A 43 -13.80 -5.64 4.27
N ARG A 44 -13.24 -6.63 3.55
CA ARG A 44 -12.75 -7.89 4.15
C ARG A 44 -11.60 -7.66 5.15
N TYR A 45 -10.82 -6.60 4.98
CA TYR A 45 -9.65 -6.36 5.81
C TYR A 45 -9.64 -5.02 6.55
N LEU A 46 -10.42 -4.03 6.11
CA LEU A 46 -10.37 -2.68 6.67
C LEU A 46 -10.76 -2.63 8.15
N THR A 47 -11.81 -3.36 8.54
CA THR A 47 -12.31 -3.36 9.92
C THR A 47 -11.30 -3.98 10.88
N ARG A 48 -10.68 -5.11 10.49
CA ARG A 48 -9.74 -5.83 11.35
C ARG A 48 -8.29 -5.34 11.26
N GLY A 49 -7.97 -4.56 10.23
CA GLY A 49 -6.61 -4.05 9.99
C GLY A 49 -6.33 -2.72 10.68
N ASP A 50 -5.07 -2.44 10.88
CA ASP A 50 -4.60 -1.13 11.29
C ASP A 50 -4.48 -0.22 10.06
N LEU A 51 -5.21 0.89 10.04
CA LEU A 51 -5.12 1.89 8.99
C LEU A 51 -4.14 2.99 9.39
N PHE A 52 -3.07 3.15 8.64
CA PHE A 52 -2.09 4.22 8.80
C PHE A 52 -2.34 5.34 7.81
N VAL A 53 -2.27 6.57 8.29
CA VAL A 53 -2.45 7.78 7.50
C VAL A 53 -1.21 8.65 7.62
N MET A 54 -0.55 8.89 6.49
CA MET A 54 0.57 9.83 6.40
C MET A 54 0.05 11.19 5.96
N ARG A 55 0.42 12.24 6.69
CA ARG A 55 0.04 13.63 6.41
C ARG A 55 1.26 14.51 6.22
N ALA A 56 1.12 15.47 5.31
CA ALA A 56 2.04 16.59 5.18
C ALA A 56 1.76 17.64 6.28
N ASP A 57 2.68 18.60 6.48
CA ASP A 57 2.56 19.67 7.48
C ASP A 57 1.31 20.53 7.30
N ASP A 58 0.83 20.68 6.07
CA ASP A 58 -0.41 21.40 5.76
C ASP A 58 -1.70 20.58 6.01
N GLY A 59 -1.56 19.36 6.58
CA GLY A 59 -2.64 18.46 6.92
C GLY A 59 -3.18 17.60 5.77
N ARG A 60 -2.69 17.78 4.53
CA ARG A 60 -3.12 16.95 3.40
C ARG A 60 -2.69 15.50 3.60
N VAL A 61 -3.57 14.58 3.22
CA VAL A 61 -3.25 13.14 3.22
C VAL A 61 -2.34 12.83 2.04
N VAL A 62 -1.19 12.25 2.34
CA VAL A 62 -0.15 11.88 1.36
C VAL A 62 -0.26 10.41 0.97
N CYS A 63 -0.46 9.54 1.96
CA CYS A 63 -0.46 8.10 1.77
C CYS A 63 -1.31 7.42 2.85
N VAL A 64 -1.96 6.34 2.49
CA VAL A 64 -2.63 5.44 3.43
C VAL A 64 -2.12 4.02 3.26
N ALA A 65 -2.14 3.23 4.33
CA ALA A 65 -1.79 1.82 4.29
C ALA A 65 -2.63 1.03 5.29
N VAL A 66 -2.98 -0.20 4.96
CA VAL A 66 -3.68 -1.12 5.87
C VAL A 66 -2.82 -2.36 6.09
N VAL A 67 -2.57 -2.68 7.35
CA VAL A 67 -1.83 -3.88 7.75
C VAL A 67 -2.72 -4.75 8.63
N THR A 68 -2.71 -6.05 8.39
CA THR A 68 -3.47 -7.04 9.15
C THR A 68 -2.55 -8.05 9.81
N ASP A 69 -2.98 -8.55 10.98
CA ASP A 69 -2.38 -9.72 11.62
C ASP A 69 -2.96 -10.99 10.96
N GLU A 70 -2.10 -11.82 10.38
CA GLU A 70 -2.49 -13.09 9.73
C GLU A 70 -2.19 -14.31 10.62
N GLY A 71 -1.73 -14.09 11.85
CA GLY A 71 -1.34 -15.14 12.77
C GLY A 71 0.05 -15.72 12.48
N GLY A 72 0.54 -16.57 13.39
CA GLY A 72 1.80 -17.28 13.21
C GLY A 72 3.04 -16.36 13.07
N GLY A 73 2.99 -15.14 13.58
CA GLY A 73 4.10 -14.18 13.45
C GLY A 73 4.16 -13.50 12.07
N VAL A 74 3.08 -13.57 11.29
CA VAL A 74 2.96 -12.96 9.96
C VAL A 74 1.97 -11.81 9.99
N CYS A 75 2.35 -10.65 9.47
CA CYS A 75 1.43 -9.56 9.11
C CYS A 75 1.38 -9.37 7.60
N GLU A 76 0.31 -8.78 7.10
CA GLU A 76 0.16 -8.52 5.67
C GLU A 76 -0.18 -7.05 5.39
N LEU A 77 0.58 -6.45 4.49
CA LEU A 77 0.25 -5.14 3.92
C LEU A 77 -0.85 -5.34 2.87
N LYS A 78 -2.09 -5.07 3.27
CA LYS A 78 -3.29 -5.29 2.44
C LYS A 78 -3.55 -4.20 1.42
N ASN A 79 -3.19 -2.98 1.75
CA ASN A 79 -3.42 -1.81 0.90
C ASN A 79 -2.32 -0.77 1.14
N LEU A 80 -1.85 -0.19 0.08
CA LEU A 80 -0.91 0.94 0.10
C LEU A 80 -1.26 1.87 -1.05
N ALA A 81 -1.73 3.06 -0.73
CA ALA A 81 -2.14 4.05 -1.72
C ALA A 81 -1.52 5.42 -1.44
N VAL A 82 -0.83 5.96 -2.43
CA VAL A 82 -0.29 7.33 -2.40
C VAL A 82 -1.24 8.23 -3.18
N ALA A 83 -1.63 9.36 -2.59
CA ALA A 83 -2.48 10.34 -3.25
C ALA A 83 -1.84 10.82 -4.56
N PRO A 84 -2.61 10.99 -5.66
CA PRO A 84 -2.07 11.21 -7.00
C PRO A 84 -1.05 12.35 -7.09
N CYS A 85 -1.29 13.47 -6.43
CA CYS A 85 -0.37 14.61 -6.44
C CYS A 85 0.96 14.37 -5.68
N PHE A 86 1.06 13.28 -4.92
CA PHE A 86 2.25 12.90 -4.16
C PHE A 86 2.96 11.65 -4.73
N GLN A 87 2.42 11.02 -5.76
CA GLN A 87 3.02 9.83 -6.37
C GLN A 87 4.39 10.11 -6.99
N ARG A 88 5.21 9.04 -7.13
CA ARG A 88 6.55 9.07 -7.75
C ARG A 88 7.57 9.95 -7.01
N ARG A 89 7.37 10.18 -5.73
CA ARG A 89 8.28 10.96 -4.86
C ARG A 89 8.87 10.13 -3.72
N GLY A 90 8.62 8.81 -3.71
CA GLY A 90 9.17 7.88 -2.72
C GLY A 90 8.36 7.76 -1.42
N TYR A 91 7.17 8.33 -1.32
CA TYR A 91 6.35 8.25 -0.10
C TYR A 91 5.83 6.84 0.17
N GLY A 92 5.45 6.09 -0.85
CA GLY A 92 5.06 4.69 -0.68
C GLY A 92 6.19 3.85 -0.09
N LYS A 93 7.40 3.98 -0.61
CA LYS A 93 8.58 3.29 -0.07
C LYS A 93 8.91 3.73 1.37
N TYR A 94 8.74 5.01 1.67
CA TYR A 94 8.92 5.52 3.03
C TYR A 94 7.90 4.92 4.00
N MET A 95 6.62 4.85 3.62
CA MET A 95 5.55 4.21 4.41
C MET A 95 5.87 2.73 4.65
N VAL A 96 6.25 1.97 3.62
CA VAL A 96 6.64 0.55 3.77
C VAL A 96 7.79 0.39 4.76
N GLY A 97 8.83 1.21 4.65
CA GLY A 97 9.97 1.19 5.57
C GLY A 97 9.57 1.48 7.01
N TYR A 98 8.69 2.45 7.22
CA TYR A 98 8.12 2.77 8.53
C TYR A 98 7.36 1.57 9.12
N LEU A 99 6.46 0.97 8.34
CA LEU A 99 5.65 -0.17 8.76
C LEU A 99 6.52 -1.39 9.08
N CYS A 100 7.54 -1.70 8.27
CA CYS A 100 8.47 -2.79 8.54
C CYS A 100 9.17 -2.61 9.89
N ARG A 101 9.63 -1.41 10.22
CA ARG A 101 10.26 -1.12 11.52
C ARG A 101 9.27 -1.22 12.68
N LEU A 102 8.06 -0.67 12.49
CA LEU A 102 7.02 -0.69 13.52
C LEU A 102 6.59 -2.11 13.88
N TYR A 103 6.38 -2.96 12.87
CA TYR A 103 5.87 -4.31 13.05
C TYR A 103 6.95 -5.33 13.43
N ALA A 104 8.23 -5.03 13.26
CA ALA A 104 9.34 -5.92 13.59
C ALA A 104 9.37 -6.37 15.07
N CYS A 105 8.81 -5.58 15.98
CA CYS A 105 8.71 -5.94 17.40
C CYS A 105 7.65 -7.02 17.69
N ARG A 106 6.72 -7.29 16.75
CA ARG A 106 5.60 -8.22 16.94
C ARG A 106 5.58 -9.37 15.94
N PHE A 107 6.13 -9.18 14.75
CA PHE A 107 6.04 -10.11 13.63
C PHE A 107 7.41 -10.38 13.03
N GLY A 108 7.66 -11.62 12.65
CA GLY A 108 8.90 -12.01 11.97
C GLY A 108 8.86 -11.80 10.46
N THR A 109 7.66 -11.73 9.87
CA THR A 109 7.47 -11.64 8.42
C THR A 109 6.34 -10.68 8.08
N MET A 110 6.56 -9.84 7.07
CA MET A 110 5.51 -9.09 6.39
C MET A 110 5.28 -9.67 5.00
N MET A 111 4.01 -9.92 4.69
CA MET A 111 3.54 -10.36 3.37
C MET A 111 2.90 -9.20 2.62
N VAL A 112 2.89 -9.28 1.30
CA VAL A 112 2.08 -8.42 0.43
C VAL A 112 1.61 -9.21 -0.78
N GLY A 113 0.33 -9.08 -1.12
CA GLY A 113 -0.25 -9.64 -2.34
C GLY A 113 -0.43 -8.55 -3.39
N THR A 114 -0.11 -8.85 -4.63
CA THR A 114 -0.29 -7.95 -5.78
C THR A 114 -0.61 -8.73 -7.04
N GLY A 115 -1.21 -8.05 -8.02
CA GLY A 115 -1.32 -8.57 -9.37
C GLY A 115 0.06 -8.69 -10.06
N ASP A 116 0.10 -9.46 -11.14
CA ASP A 116 1.28 -9.59 -11.99
C ASP A 116 1.46 -8.34 -12.87
N SER A 117 1.74 -7.23 -12.23
CA SER A 117 2.02 -5.93 -12.82
C SER A 117 3.50 -5.60 -12.65
N VAL A 118 4.17 -5.24 -13.73
CA VAL A 118 5.61 -4.90 -13.70
C VAL A 118 5.89 -3.76 -12.72
N THR A 119 5.06 -2.72 -12.74
CA THR A 119 5.21 -1.55 -11.87
C THR A 119 5.12 -1.92 -10.40
N THR A 120 4.09 -2.66 -10.00
CA THR A 120 3.84 -3.01 -8.60
C THR A 120 4.84 -4.05 -8.09
N VAL A 121 5.15 -5.07 -8.88
CA VAL A 121 6.17 -6.08 -8.55
C VAL A 121 7.54 -5.43 -8.36
N SER A 122 7.95 -4.55 -9.26
CA SER A 122 9.22 -3.82 -9.16
C SER A 122 9.27 -2.93 -7.92
N PHE A 123 8.15 -2.28 -7.58
CA PHE A 123 8.05 -1.47 -6.38
C PHE A 123 8.32 -2.29 -5.11
N TYR A 124 7.60 -3.40 -4.92
CA TYR A 124 7.79 -4.23 -3.72
C TYR A 124 9.16 -4.89 -3.66
N ARG A 125 9.72 -5.31 -4.79
CA ARG A 125 11.11 -5.77 -4.84
C ARG A 125 12.10 -4.68 -4.41
N SER A 126 11.88 -3.45 -4.82
CA SER A 126 12.70 -2.30 -4.39
C SER A 126 12.59 -2.00 -2.89
N CYS A 127 11.50 -2.44 -2.24
CA CYS A 127 11.29 -2.37 -0.80
C CYS A 127 11.92 -3.56 -0.04
N GLY A 128 12.53 -4.51 -0.74
CA GLY A 128 13.21 -5.67 -0.16
C GLY A 128 12.33 -6.91 0.00
N PHE A 129 11.16 -6.95 -0.65
CA PHE A 129 10.33 -8.15 -0.68
C PHE A 129 10.79 -9.12 -1.76
N GLY A 130 10.79 -10.42 -1.43
CA GLY A 130 11.04 -11.51 -2.38
C GLY A 130 9.76 -12.31 -2.64
N TYR A 131 9.68 -12.92 -3.84
CA TYR A 131 8.56 -13.78 -4.20
C TYR A 131 8.37 -14.92 -3.21
N SER A 132 7.14 -15.21 -2.86
CA SER A 132 6.75 -16.31 -1.96
C SER A 132 5.96 -17.38 -2.70
N HIS A 133 4.75 -17.07 -3.13
CA HIS A 133 3.84 -17.99 -3.81
C HIS A 133 2.79 -17.22 -4.61
N SER A 134 1.98 -17.94 -5.36
CA SER A 134 0.85 -17.39 -6.12
C SER A 134 -0.45 -18.09 -5.75
N VAL A 135 -1.57 -17.37 -5.85
CA VAL A 135 -2.91 -17.91 -5.78
C VAL A 135 -3.56 -17.76 -7.14
N ALA A 136 -3.74 -18.90 -7.83
CA ALA A 136 -4.31 -18.94 -9.16
C ALA A 136 -5.76 -18.47 -9.15
N GLY A 137 -6.16 -17.69 -10.16
CA GLY A 137 -7.53 -17.23 -10.34
C GLY A 137 -8.05 -16.26 -9.29
N PHE A 138 -7.20 -15.72 -8.44
CA PHE A 138 -7.63 -14.86 -7.32
C PHE A 138 -8.48 -13.68 -7.79
N PHE A 139 -8.08 -12.97 -8.82
CA PHE A 139 -8.80 -11.80 -9.32
C PHE A 139 -10.10 -12.20 -10.03
N THR A 140 -10.11 -13.29 -10.79
CA THR A 140 -11.31 -13.77 -11.46
C THR A 140 -12.34 -14.33 -10.49
N ASP A 141 -11.92 -14.92 -9.38
CA ASP A 141 -12.80 -15.55 -8.39
C ASP A 141 -13.35 -14.56 -7.35
N ASN A 142 -12.67 -13.46 -7.09
CA ASN A 142 -13.00 -12.54 -6.00
C ASN A 142 -13.55 -11.18 -6.44
N TYR A 143 -13.26 -10.74 -7.66
CA TYR A 143 -13.72 -9.44 -8.19
C TYR A 143 -14.91 -9.61 -9.11
N ASP A 144 -15.84 -8.66 -9.08
CA ASP A 144 -17.06 -8.68 -9.90
C ASP A 144 -16.84 -8.11 -11.31
N HIS A 145 -15.63 -7.64 -11.60
CA HIS A 145 -15.22 -7.09 -12.89
C HIS A 145 -13.77 -7.47 -13.21
N ILE A 146 -13.39 -7.32 -14.47
CA ILE A 146 -12.01 -7.55 -14.91
C ILE A 146 -11.10 -6.44 -14.38
N ILE A 147 -10.02 -6.84 -13.72
CA ILE A 147 -8.98 -5.91 -13.24
C ILE A 147 -7.86 -5.84 -14.29
N VAL A 148 -7.50 -4.63 -14.67
CA VAL A 148 -6.42 -4.39 -15.64
C VAL A 148 -5.38 -3.46 -15.03
N GLU A 149 -4.12 -3.89 -15.01
CA GLU A 149 -2.97 -3.07 -14.62
C GLU A 149 -1.86 -3.16 -15.66
N ASP A 150 -1.22 -2.05 -15.97
CA ASP A 150 -0.15 -1.96 -16.97
C ASP A 150 -0.56 -2.59 -18.33
N GLY A 151 -1.83 -2.46 -18.73
CA GLY A 151 -2.38 -3.04 -19.96
C GLY A 151 -2.58 -4.56 -19.92
N LYS A 152 -2.42 -5.21 -18.77
CA LYS A 152 -2.56 -6.66 -18.57
C LYS A 152 -3.78 -6.97 -17.71
N VAL A 153 -4.58 -7.95 -18.14
CA VAL A 153 -5.66 -8.52 -17.33
C VAL A 153 -5.04 -9.32 -16.19
N LEU A 154 -5.41 -8.99 -14.95
CA LEU A 154 -4.96 -9.73 -13.78
C LEU A 154 -5.84 -10.97 -13.56
N THR A 155 -5.19 -12.11 -13.31
CA THR A 155 -5.83 -13.38 -12.97
C THR A 155 -5.36 -13.89 -11.62
N ASP A 156 -4.06 -14.02 -11.43
CA ASP A 156 -3.44 -14.61 -10.24
C ASP A 156 -2.95 -13.53 -9.30
N MET A 157 -3.05 -13.80 -7.99
CA MET A 157 -2.40 -12.99 -6.97
C MET A 157 -0.99 -13.51 -6.73
N LEU A 158 0.01 -12.63 -6.87
CA LEU A 158 1.40 -12.91 -6.50
C LEU A 158 1.66 -12.44 -5.08
N TYR A 159 2.16 -13.34 -4.24
CA TYR A 159 2.55 -12.98 -2.87
C TYR A 159 4.07 -12.84 -2.75
N PHE A 160 4.46 -11.76 -2.10
CA PHE A 160 5.85 -11.44 -1.75
C PHE A 160 5.97 -11.38 -0.24
N ARG A 161 7.17 -11.66 0.28
CA ARG A 161 7.46 -11.63 1.70
C ARG A 161 8.77 -10.93 2.00
N LYS A 162 8.85 -10.36 3.19
CA LYS A 162 10.05 -9.75 3.74
C LYS A 162 10.22 -10.17 5.20
N SER A 163 11.43 -10.61 5.57
CA SER A 163 11.80 -10.78 6.97
C SER A 163 11.88 -9.42 7.66
N LEU A 164 11.31 -9.31 8.85
CA LEU A 164 11.33 -8.11 9.67
C LEU A 164 12.42 -8.13 10.74
N CYS A 165 13.05 -9.28 10.91
CA CYS A 165 14.14 -9.48 11.87
C CYS A 165 15.49 -9.25 11.22
#